data_961bf27bcc4740a5beae3f49366ec93f
#
_entry.id   961bf27bcc4740a5beae3f49366ec93f
#
_cell.length_a   1.000
_cell.length_b   1.000
_cell.length_c   1.000
_cell.angle_alpha   90.00
_cell.angle_beta   90.00
_cell.angle_gamma   90.00
#
_symmetry.space_group_name_H-M   'P 1'
#
loop_
_entity.id
_entity.type
_entity.pdbx_description
1 polymer ?
#
loop_
_entity_poly.entity_id
_entity_poly.type
_entity_poly.pdbx_seq_one_letter_code
_entity_poly.pdbx_strand_id
1 'polypeptide(L)'
;FIVDDFEVEELPENMDMVESITVLKDASATAIWGSRAANGVIVITTKKGKANDFKISYSNNFKVSAKPNFDDLHRASSEQIIDYDREAHLYGYNSMMGGFGYQGAGYSLSQEILNDYWEDVVIDWETGSVLPMDPTKLAEMDARLNKLKTYSNRKQLEDNLLRNAFRQQHLVSISGGNERINYYLSGSFIGGHSEYVGDKNRSYNINSRMSYKLLHNLTLRSDLSATFDNNDNGYTNLSSDIYNMFPFQMLLDEQGNRIADYTQFSRMDADK
;
A
#
# COMPACT_ATOMS: atom_id res chain seq x y z
N PHE A 1 19.31 16.27 7.20
CA PHE A 1 19.81 15.43 8.29
C PHE A 1 21.34 15.39 8.26
N ILE A 2 21.94 15.24 9.42
CA ILE A 2 23.39 15.07 9.56
C ILE A 2 23.61 13.74 10.29
N VAL A 3 24.32 12.82 9.65
CA VAL A 3 24.65 11.52 10.25
C VAL A 3 26.16 11.43 10.38
N ASP A 4 26.66 11.35 11.62
CA ASP A 4 28.11 11.29 11.94
C ASP A 4 28.94 12.32 11.17
N ASP A 5 28.51 13.60 11.22
CA ASP A 5 29.12 14.76 10.57
C ASP A 5 28.93 14.87 9.04
N PHE A 6 28.22 13.92 8.39
CA PHE A 6 27.89 13.96 6.97
C PHE A 6 26.44 14.34 6.72
N GLU A 7 26.21 15.21 5.73
CA GLU A 7 24.87 15.58 5.29
C GLU A 7 24.26 14.42 4.49
N VAL A 8 23.02 14.02 4.85
CA VAL A 8 22.24 12.99 4.15
C VAL A 8 20.82 13.50 3.90
N GLU A 9 20.22 13.04 2.81
CA GLU A 9 18.84 13.45 2.46
C GLU A 9 17.80 12.65 3.24
N GLU A 10 18.09 11.39 3.54
CA GLU A 10 17.18 10.46 4.19
C GLU A 10 17.72 9.96 5.54
N LEU A 11 16.80 9.58 6.41
CA LEU A 11 17.14 8.97 7.69
C LEU A 11 17.68 7.55 7.46
N PRO A 12 18.60 7.07 8.32
CA PRO A 12 19.01 5.67 8.28
C PRO A 12 17.79 4.75 8.47
N GLU A 13 17.61 3.79 7.57
CA GLU A 13 16.51 2.82 7.66
C GLU A 13 16.56 2.03 8.98
N ASN A 14 17.73 1.77 9.47
CA ASN A 14 17.94 1.02 10.71
C ASN A 14 18.25 1.97 11.88
N MET A 15 17.22 2.34 12.62
CA MET A 15 17.34 3.20 13.80
C MET A 15 18.06 2.52 14.98
N ASP A 16 18.23 1.21 14.98
CA ASP A 16 18.97 0.49 16.02
C ASP A 16 20.47 0.80 16.02
N MET A 17 20.98 1.37 14.92
CA MET A 17 22.36 1.87 14.82
C MET A 17 22.55 3.24 15.48
N VAL A 18 21.46 3.93 15.78
CA VAL A 18 21.51 5.27 16.34
C VAL A 18 21.87 5.20 17.83
N GLU A 19 22.85 6.00 18.24
CA GLU A 19 23.20 6.22 19.63
C GLU A 19 22.41 7.41 20.21
N SER A 20 22.32 8.51 19.42
CA SER A 20 21.59 9.70 19.84
C SER A 20 21.05 10.48 18.64
N ILE A 21 19.95 11.19 18.88
CA ILE A 21 19.36 12.15 17.94
C ILE A 21 19.27 13.49 18.65
N THR A 22 19.87 14.51 18.06
CA THR A 22 19.84 15.88 18.57
C THR A 22 19.19 16.78 17.53
N VAL A 23 18.18 17.55 17.96
CA VAL A 23 17.51 18.53 17.09
C VAL A 23 18.01 19.89 17.42
N LEU A 24 18.72 20.55 16.49
CA LEU A 24 19.24 21.91 16.60
C LEU A 24 18.26 22.85 15.87
N LYS A 25 17.64 23.77 16.63
CA LYS A 25 16.68 24.75 16.08
C LYS A 25 17.17 26.20 16.18
N ASP A 26 18.36 26.40 16.68
CA ASP A 26 18.89 27.71 17.01
C ASP A 26 19.78 28.28 15.90
N ALA A 27 20.12 29.58 16.05
CA ALA A 27 21.10 30.25 15.18
C ALA A 27 22.46 29.54 15.16
N SER A 28 22.80 28.74 16.18
CA SER A 28 23.99 27.90 16.21
C SER A 28 24.00 26.83 15.10
N ALA A 29 22.82 26.29 14.72
CA ALA A 29 22.70 25.34 13.62
C ALA A 29 23.02 26.01 12.28
N THR A 30 22.52 27.23 12.05
CA THR A 30 22.77 27.99 10.82
C THR A 30 24.22 28.46 10.71
N ALA A 31 24.89 28.71 11.83
CA ALA A 31 26.30 29.08 11.84
C ALA A 31 27.23 27.94 11.36
N ILE A 32 26.88 26.71 11.65
CA ILE A 32 27.68 25.53 11.27
C ILE A 32 27.29 25.00 9.88
N TRP A 33 25.99 24.96 9.57
CA TRP A 33 25.44 24.26 8.40
C TRP A 33 24.88 25.20 7.31
N GLY A 34 25.00 26.51 7.48
CA GLY A 34 24.61 27.54 6.52
C GLY A 34 23.10 27.72 6.35
N SER A 35 22.70 28.34 5.23
CA SER A 35 21.31 28.70 4.96
C SER A 35 20.34 27.51 4.86
N ARG A 36 20.84 26.32 4.55
CA ARG A 36 20.03 25.09 4.53
C ARG A 36 19.53 24.65 5.90
N ALA A 37 20.16 25.15 6.96
CA ALA A 37 19.77 24.89 8.34
C ALA A 37 18.72 25.87 8.89
N ALA A 38 18.13 26.73 8.05
CA ALA A 38 17.18 27.76 8.49
C ALA A 38 15.94 27.18 9.21
N ASN A 39 15.53 25.96 8.87
CA ASN A 39 14.41 25.24 9.49
C ASN A 39 14.85 24.29 10.62
N GLY A 40 16.13 24.34 11.00
CA GLY A 40 16.74 23.44 11.96
C GLY A 40 17.50 22.28 11.34
N VAL A 41 18.29 21.59 12.17
CA VAL A 41 19.13 20.45 11.77
C VAL A 41 18.88 19.30 12.73
N ILE A 42 18.67 18.12 12.20
CA ILE A 42 18.62 16.88 12.98
C ILE A 42 19.99 16.21 12.85
N VAL A 43 20.72 16.15 13.95
CA VAL A 43 22.03 15.50 14.06
C VAL A 43 21.84 14.12 14.65
N ILE A 44 22.27 13.12 13.93
CA ILE A 44 22.19 11.71 14.31
C ILE A 44 23.62 11.23 14.55
N THR A 45 23.87 10.75 15.76
CA THR A 45 25.11 10.08 16.09
C THR A 45 24.85 8.58 16.14
N THR A 46 25.66 7.83 15.42
CA THR A 46 25.52 6.36 15.40
C THR A 46 26.45 5.71 16.42
N LYS A 47 26.09 4.50 16.82
CA LYS A 47 26.87 3.69 17.77
C LYS A 47 28.28 3.46 17.26
N LYS A 48 29.26 3.65 18.13
CA LYS A 48 30.70 3.44 17.88
C LYS A 48 31.26 2.48 18.89
N GLY A 49 32.31 1.76 18.51
CA GLY A 49 33.10 0.98 19.45
C GLY A 49 33.78 1.89 20.46
N LYS A 50 33.91 1.45 21.71
CA LYS A 50 34.65 2.15 22.78
C LYS A 50 35.93 1.40 23.09
N ALA A 51 36.99 2.12 23.45
CA ALA A 51 38.22 1.50 23.85
C ALA A 51 38.03 0.64 25.13
N ASN A 52 38.60 -0.55 25.13
CA ASN A 52 38.54 -1.54 26.21
C ASN A 52 37.12 -1.99 26.62
N ASP A 53 36.14 -1.86 25.70
CA ASP A 53 34.75 -2.26 25.94
C ASP A 53 34.29 -3.18 24.78
N PHE A 54 34.57 -4.49 24.92
CA PHE A 54 34.05 -5.48 23.95
C PHE A 54 32.62 -5.82 24.29
N LYS A 55 31.72 -5.60 23.31
CA LYS A 55 30.28 -5.83 23.49
C LYS A 55 29.68 -6.52 22.27
N ILE A 56 28.92 -7.59 22.54
CA ILE A 56 28.03 -8.22 21.57
C ILE A 56 26.59 -7.90 21.98
N SER A 57 25.80 -7.47 21.03
CA SER A 57 24.38 -7.17 21.26
C SER A 57 23.52 -7.85 20.21
N TYR A 58 22.40 -8.38 20.66
CA TYR A 58 21.34 -8.89 19.80
C TYR A 58 20.05 -8.19 20.19
N SER A 59 19.35 -7.65 19.19
CA SER A 59 18.00 -7.14 19.37
C SER A 59 17.06 -7.73 18.34
N ASN A 60 15.81 -7.87 18.73
CA ASN A 60 14.74 -8.28 17.83
C ASN A 60 13.49 -7.43 18.03
N ASN A 61 12.71 -7.33 16.97
CA ASN A 61 11.42 -6.65 16.98
C ASN A 61 10.45 -7.47 16.13
N PHE A 62 9.27 -7.72 16.67
CA PHE A 62 8.17 -8.35 15.96
C PHE A 62 6.97 -7.42 15.95
N LYS A 63 6.41 -7.19 14.78
CA LYS A 63 5.18 -6.39 14.61
C LYS A 63 4.14 -7.22 13.88
N VAL A 64 2.96 -7.30 14.47
CA VAL A 64 1.77 -7.89 13.85
C VAL A 64 0.73 -6.79 13.75
N SER A 65 0.13 -6.64 12.57
CA SER A 65 -1.00 -5.74 12.36
C SER A 65 -2.17 -6.56 11.83
N ALA A 66 -3.35 -6.34 12.38
CA ALA A 66 -4.55 -7.00 11.88
C ALA A 66 -4.83 -6.60 10.43
N LYS A 67 -5.39 -7.51 9.66
CA LYS A 67 -5.90 -7.21 8.32
C LYS A 67 -6.97 -6.11 8.40
N PRO A 68 -7.11 -5.24 7.37
CA PRO A 68 -8.17 -4.27 7.30
C PRO A 68 -9.55 -4.94 7.44
N ASN A 69 -10.45 -4.27 8.15
CA ASN A 69 -11.84 -4.67 8.26
C ASN A 69 -12.68 -3.80 7.33
N PHE A 70 -13.36 -4.41 6.37
CA PHE A 70 -14.20 -3.65 5.43
C PHE A 70 -15.45 -3.03 6.07
N ASP A 71 -15.85 -3.49 7.27
CA ASP A 71 -16.97 -2.88 7.99
C ASP A 71 -16.65 -1.48 8.52
N ASP A 72 -15.36 -1.18 8.74
CA ASP A 72 -14.90 0.16 9.14
C ASP A 72 -14.89 1.15 7.96
N LEU A 73 -15.01 0.65 6.73
CA LEU A 73 -15.11 1.46 5.53
C LEU A 73 -16.59 1.70 5.21
N HIS A 74 -17.03 2.94 5.27
CA HIS A 74 -18.41 3.32 4.94
C HIS A 74 -18.69 3.22 3.43
N ARG A 75 -18.58 2.00 2.89
CA ARG A 75 -18.84 1.71 1.47
C ARG A 75 -20.33 1.45 1.25
N ALA A 76 -20.82 1.94 0.12
CA ALA A 76 -22.18 1.62 -0.31
C ALA A 76 -22.37 0.09 -0.44
N SER A 77 -23.54 -0.40 -0.08
CA SER A 77 -23.92 -1.80 -0.28
C SER A 77 -24.27 -2.08 -1.75
N SER A 78 -24.32 -3.36 -2.11
CA SER A 78 -24.80 -3.78 -3.44
C SER A 78 -26.20 -3.23 -3.73
N GLU A 79 -27.08 -3.25 -2.75
CA GLU A 79 -28.44 -2.71 -2.87
C GLU A 79 -28.42 -1.20 -3.18
N GLN A 80 -27.67 -0.41 -2.41
CA GLN A 80 -27.60 1.03 -2.62
C GLN A 80 -27.04 1.43 -3.99
N ILE A 81 -26.00 0.73 -4.46
CA ILE A 81 -25.42 1.02 -5.77
C ILE A 81 -26.40 0.62 -6.88
N ILE A 82 -27.00 -0.55 -6.78
CA ILE A 82 -27.92 -1.06 -7.81
C ILE A 82 -29.21 -0.22 -7.86
N ASP A 83 -29.72 0.21 -6.72
CA ASP A 83 -30.88 1.12 -6.70
C ASP A 83 -30.55 2.46 -7.36
N TYR A 84 -29.38 3.01 -7.09
CA TYR A 84 -28.92 4.23 -7.75
C TYR A 84 -28.77 4.02 -9.27
N ASP A 85 -28.11 2.96 -9.71
CA ASP A 85 -27.91 2.67 -11.15
C ASP A 85 -29.26 2.47 -11.87
N ARG A 86 -30.19 1.76 -11.21
CA ARG A 86 -31.54 1.52 -11.73
C ARG A 86 -32.33 2.82 -11.90
N GLU A 87 -32.35 3.66 -10.88
CA GLU A 87 -33.03 4.94 -10.95
C GLU A 87 -32.41 5.84 -12.02
N ALA A 88 -31.07 5.96 -12.05
CA ALA A 88 -30.38 6.73 -13.08
C ALA A 88 -30.71 6.24 -14.49
N HIS A 89 -30.87 4.93 -14.69
CA HIS A 89 -31.29 4.35 -15.96
C HIS A 89 -32.72 4.72 -16.31
N LEU A 90 -33.68 4.56 -15.39
CA LEU A 90 -35.09 4.85 -15.60
C LEU A 90 -35.37 6.36 -15.80
N TYR A 91 -34.56 7.25 -15.22
CA TYR A 91 -34.63 8.68 -15.48
C TYR A 91 -33.93 9.09 -16.78
N GLY A 92 -33.42 8.12 -17.55
CA GLY A 92 -32.72 8.40 -18.81
C GLY A 92 -31.37 9.10 -18.63
N TYR A 93 -30.88 9.24 -17.41
CA TYR A 93 -29.61 9.92 -17.15
C TYR A 93 -28.45 9.23 -17.88
N ASN A 94 -28.41 7.90 -17.83
CA ASN A 94 -27.44 7.12 -18.57
C ASN A 94 -27.61 7.21 -20.09
N SER A 95 -28.84 7.44 -20.57
CA SER A 95 -29.14 7.65 -21.99
C SER A 95 -28.72 9.02 -22.49
N MET A 96 -29.02 10.07 -21.72
CA MET A 96 -28.72 11.46 -22.08
C MET A 96 -27.23 11.75 -22.11
N MET A 97 -26.46 11.12 -21.25
CA MET A 97 -25.00 11.30 -21.16
C MET A 97 -24.24 10.51 -22.25
N GLY A 98 -24.96 9.88 -23.21
CA GLY A 98 -24.38 9.31 -24.43
C GLY A 98 -23.30 8.25 -24.17
N GLY A 99 -23.52 7.40 -23.22
CA GLY A 99 -22.50 6.40 -22.85
C GLY A 99 -21.26 6.97 -22.18
N PHE A 100 -21.32 8.19 -21.67
CA PHE A 100 -20.26 8.78 -20.83
C PHE A 100 -20.16 8.12 -19.44
N GLY A 101 -20.99 7.11 -19.17
CA GLY A 101 -20.74 6.21 -18.05
C GLY A 101 -19.45 5.44 -18.29
N TYR A 102 -18.37 5.85 -17.63
CA TYR A 102 -17.10 5.13 -17.57
C TYR A 102 -16.46 4.77 -18.90
N GLN A 103 -16.13 5.75 -19.72
CA GLN A 103 -15.17 5.53 -20.80
C GLN A 103 -13.82 5.16 -20.18
N GLY A 104 -13.49 3.85 -20.21
CA GLY A 104 -12.19 3.32 -19.79
C GLY A 104 -12.20 2.24 -18.73
N ALA A 105 -13.29 2.06 -17.98
CA ALA A 105 -13.51 0.86 -17.17
C ALA A 105 -14.65 0.05 -17.81
N GLY A 106 -14.51 -1.26 -17.90
CA GLY A 106 -15.59 -2.12 -18.39
C GLY A 106 -16.88 -1.93 -17.58
N TYR A 107 -18.01 -2.29 -18.16
CA TYR A 107 -19.31 -2.15 -17.50
C TYR A 107 -19.38 -3.01 -16.24
N SER A 108 -19.89 -2.42 -15.13
CA SER A 108 -20.25 -3.24 -13.98
C SER A 108 -21.38 -4.21 -14.34
N LEU A 109 -21.54 -5.29 -13.56
CA LEU A 109 -22.62 -6.26 -13.81
C LEU A 109 -24.02 -5.63 -13.77
N SER A 110 -24.25 -4.60 -12.93
CA SER A 110 -25.50 -3.85 -12.94
C SER A 110 -25.70 -3.08 -14.23
N GLN A 111 -24.67 -2.41 -14.71
CA GLN A 111 -24.73 -1.66 -15.98
C GLN A 111 -24.89 -2.59 -17.19
N GLU A 112 -24.29 -3.78 -17.17
CA GLU A 112 -24.49 -4.78 -18.22
C GLU A 112 -25.96 -5.20 -18.30
N ILE A 113 -26.59 -5.45 -17.14
CA ILE A 113 -28.03 -5.77 -17.09
C ILE A 113 -28.86 -4.59 -17.59
N LEU A 114 -28.56 -3.36 -17.16
CA LEU A 114 -29.30 -2.18 -17.59
C LEU A 114 -29.15 -1.90 -19.08
N ASN A 115 -27.99 -2.16 -19.66
CA ASN A 115 -27.76 -2.01 -21.09
C ASN A 115 -28.59 -2.97 -21.94
N ASP A 116 -28.93 -4.16 -21.44
CA ASP A 116 -29.82 -5.09 -22.15
C ASP A 116 -31.25 -4.50 -22.34
N TYR A 117 -31.62 -3.51 -21.52
CA TYR A 117 -32.91 -2.83 -21.56
C TYR A 117 -32.79 -1.35 -22.00
N TRP A 118 -31.67 -0.99 -22.63
CA TRP A 118 -31.43 0.38 -23.08
C TRP A 118 -32.48 0.90 -24.06
N GLU A 119 -32.89 0.06 -25.03
CA GLU A 119 -33.86 0.42 -26.03
C GLU A 119 -35.30 0.51 -25.48
N ASP A 120 -35.53 -0.04 -24.29
CA ASP A 120 -36.84 0.00 -23.61
C ASP A 120 -37.04 1.32 -22.83
N VAL A 121 -35.99 2.14 -22.70
CA VAL A 121 -36.05 3.50 -22.08
C VAL A 121 -36.30 4.54 -23.17
N VAL A 122 -37.51 5.02 -23.25
CA VAL A 122 -37.93 6.02 -24.28
C VAL A 122 -37.99 7.40 -23.67
N ILE A 123 -37.29 8.35 -24.32
CA ILE A 123 -37.31 9.77 -23.94
C ILE A 123 -38.24 10.53 -24.89
N ASP A 124 -39.21 11.22 -24.33
CA ASP A 124 -39.99 12.21 -25.07
C ASP A 124 -39.11 13.44 -25.27
N TRP A 125 -38.64 13.64 -26.48
CA TRP A 125 -37.75 14.74 -26.86
C TRP A 125 -38.43 16.13 -26.87
N GLU A 126 -39.76 16.20 -26.86
CA GLU A 126 -40.48 17.47 -26.78
C GLU A 126 -40.55 17.96 -25.33
N THR A 127 -40.76 17.08 -24.40
CA THR A 127 -40.93 17.40 -22.97
C THR A 127 -39.68 17.14 -22.13
N GLY A 128 -38.72 16.39 -22.66
CA GLY A 128 -37.55 15.91 -21.91
C GLY A 128 -37.90 14.83 -20.85
N SER A 129 -39.13 14.31 -20.88
CA SER A 129 -39.60 13.32 -19.91
C SER A 129 -39.27 11.92 -20.37
N VAL A 130 -38.94 11.03 -19.42
CA VAL A 130 -38.79 9.60 -19.68
C VAL A 130 -40.17 8.95 -19.61
N LEU A 131 -40.55 8.23 -20.67
CA LEU A 131 -41.79 7.47 -20.69
C LEU A 131 -41.67 6.22 -19.82
N PRO A 132 -42.76 5.78 -19.18
CA PRO A 132 -42.74 4.55 -18.40
C PRO A 132 -42.35 3.33 -19.26
N MET A 133 -41.38 2.55 -18.77
CA MET A 133 -40.99 1.27 -19.38
C MET A 133 -42.14 0.28 -19.37
N ASP A 134 -42.20 -0.63 -20.35
CA ASP A 134 -43.17 -1.76 -20.36
C ASP A 134 -43.06 -2.52 -19.01
N PRO A 135 -44.20 -2.76 -18.32
CA PRO A 135 -44.21 -3.43 -17.02
C PRO A 135 -43.57 -4.81 -17.02
N THR A 136 -43.64 -5.55 -18.12
CA THR A 136 -43.05 -6.89 -18.24
C THR A 136 -41.53 -6.78 -18.30
N LYS A 137 -41.01 -5.85 -19.12
CA LYS A 137 -39.57 -5.57 -19.24
C LYS A 137 -38.98 -5.03 -17.94
N LEU A 138 -39.71 -4.14 -17.29
CA LEU A 138 -39.32 -3.60 -15.98
C LEU A 138 -39.23 -4.73 -14.95
N ALA A 139 -40.18 -5.64 -14.89
CA ALA A 139 -40.16 -6.76 -13.97
C ALA A 139 -39.00 -7.73 -14.25
N GLU A 140 -38.68 -8.02 -15.52
CA GLU A 140 -37.53 -8.83 -15.90
C GLU A 140 -36.20 -8.19 -15.48
N MET A 141 -36.03 -6.90 -15.77
CA MET A 141 -34.87 -6.12 -15.37
C MET A 141 -34.69 -6.13 -13.85
N ASP A 142 -35.77 -5.83 -13.12
CA ASP A 142 -35.76 -5.80 -11.66
C ASP A 142 -35.46 -7.17 -11.06
N ALA A 143 -35.93 -8.27 -11.63
CA ALA A 143 -35.60 -9.60 -11.14
C ALA A 143 -34.10 -9.91 -11.27
N ARG A 144 -33.47 -9.51 -12.36
CA ARG A 144 -32.02 -9.68 -12.57
C ARG A 144 -31.22 -8.80 -11.61
N LEU A 145 -31.59 -7.55 -11.45
CA LEU A 145 -30.94 -6.62 -10.53
C LEU A 145 -31.08 -7.05 -9.07
N ASN A 146 -32.27 -7.51 -8.66
CA ASN A 146 -32.54 -7.98 -7.30
C ASN A 146 -31.67 -9.19 -6.92
N LYS A 147 -31.30 -10.04 -7.90
CA LYS A 147 -30.34 -11.11 -7.64
C LYS A 147 -28.96 -10.56 -7.26
N LEU A 148 -28.49 -9.52 -7.95
CA LEU A 148 -27.18 -8.89 -7.63
C LEU A 148 -27.19 -8.21 -6.27
N LYS A 149 -28.31 -7.66 -5.82
CA LYS A 149 -28.43 -7.01 -4.49
C LYS A 149 -28.10 -7.95 -3.34
N THR A 150 -28.28 -9.26 -3.53
CA THR A 150 -27.98 -10.28 -2.52
C THR A 150 -26.49 -10.60 -2.39
N TYR A 151 -25.67 -10.17 -3.36
CA TYR A 151 -24.24 -10.48 -3.38
C TYR A 151 -23.45 -9.48 -2.53
N SER A 152 -22.41 -9.98 -1.87
CA SER A 152 -21.42 -9.19 -1.17
C SER A 152 -20.06 -9.89 -1.23
N ASN A 153 -19.09 -9.24 -1.86
CA ASN A 153 -17.75 -9.77 -2.00
C ASN A 153 -16.86 -9.55 -0.76
N ARG A 154 -17.33 -8.83 0.25
CA ARG A 154 -16.53 -8.45 1.44
C ARG A 154 -15.78 -9.62 2.04
N LYS A 155 -16.52 -10.67 2.39
CA LYS A 155 -15.92 -11.84 3.01
C LYS A 155 -14.92 -12.53 2.09
N GLN A 156 -15.23 -12.61 0.80
CA GLN A 156 -14.30 -13.20 -0.18
C GLN A 156 -13.01 -12.39 -0.32
N LEU A 157 -13.10 -11.05 -0.32
CA LEU A 157 -11.93 -10.16 -0.32
C LEU A 157 -11.08 -10.36 0.93
N GLU A 158 -11.70 -10.35 2.11
CA GLU A 158 -11.02 -10.51 3.39
C GLU A 158 -10.35 -11.86 3.56
N ASP A 159 -10.97 -12.94 3.08
CA ASP A 159 -10.49 -14.29 3.28
C ASP A 159 -9.48 -14.73 2.22
N ASN A 160 -9.58 -14.20 0.99
CA ASN A 160 -8.72 -14.64 -0.12
C ASN A 160 -7.59 -13.65 -0.45
N LEU A 161 -7.79 -12.36 -0.24
CA LEU A 161 -6.83 -11.33 -0.66
C LEU A 161 -6.13 -10.62 0.50
N LEU A 162 -6.67 -10.74 1.72
CA LEU A 162 -6.11 -10.07 2.90
C LEU A 162 -5.65 -11.07 3.95
N ARG A 163 -4.64 -10.65 4.71
CA ARG A 163 -4.11 -11.38 5.86
C ARG A 163 -3.58 -10.40 6.91
N ASN A 164 -3.30 -10.88 8.10
CA ASN A 164 -2.59 -10.07 9.08
C ASN A 164 -1.19 -9.77 8.55
N ALA A 165 -0.76 -8.50 8.61
CA ALA A 165 0.60 -8.14 8.27
C ALA A 165 1.56 -8.59 9.38
N PHE A 166 2.74 -9.05 8.99
CA PHE A 166 3.80 -9.47 9.89
C PHE A 166 5.13 -8.90 9.47
N ARG A 167 5.87 -8.34 10.42
CA ARG A 167 7.25 -7.88 10.22
C ARG A 167 8.11 -8.35 11.37
N GLN A 168 9.28 -8.87 11.05
CA GLN A 168 10.32 -9.22 12.00
C GLN A 168 11.61 -8.48 11.67
N GLN A 169 12.33 -8.12 12.68
CA GLN A 169 13.65 -7.50 12.57
C GLN A 169 14.59 -8.15 13.57
N HIS A 170 15.76 -8.53 13.10
CA HIS A 170 16.83 -9.10 13.91
C HIS A 170 18.09 -8.28 13.65
N LEU A 171 18.76 -7.85 14.68
CA LEU A 171 20.02 -7.12 14.60
C LEU A 171 21.04 -7.80 15.53
N VAL A 172 22.18 -8.13 14.98
CA VAL A 172 23.36 -8.53 15.73
C VAL A 172 24.42 -7.46 15.56
N SER A 173 25.05 -7.03 16.63
CA SER A 173 26.16 -6.10 16.55
C SER A 173 27.32 -6.50 17.47
N ILE A 174 28.52 -6.21 17.03
CA ILE A 174 29.77 -6.39 17.75
C ILE A 174 30.47 -5.05 17.76
N SER A 175 30.87 -4.60 18.92
CA SER A 175 31.65 -3.37 19.07
C SER A 175 32.78 -3.59 20.04
N GLY A 176 33.85 -2.82 19.85
CA GLY A 176 35.01 -2.89 20.74
C GLY A 176 36.14 -1.97 20.28
N GLY A 177 37.25 -2.09 20.94
CA GLY A 177 38.41 -1.32 20.55
C GLY A 177 39.50 -1.27 21.61
N ASN A 178 40.53 -0.52 21.27
CA ASN A 178 41.63 -0.13 22.18
C ASN A 178 42.02 1.32 21.91
N GLU A 179 43.13 1.78 22.45
CA GLU A 179 43.61 3.17 22.25
C GLU A 179 43.86 3.55 20.78
N ARG A 180 44.06 2.54 19.90
CA ARG A 180 44.37 2.75 18.49
C ARG A 180 43.27 2.40 17.55
N ILE A 181 42.47 1.39 17.88
CA ILE A 181 41.40 0.87 16.98
C ILE A 181 40.11 0.89 17.76
N ASN A 182 39.04 1.44 17.13
CA ASN A 182 37.66 1.26 17.54
C ASN A 182 36.87 0.71 16.37
N TYR A 183 36.01 -0.26 16.62
CA TYR A 183 35.18 -0.87 15.59
C TYR A 183 33.76 -1.11 16.09
N TYR A 184 32.84 -1.02 15.14
CA TYR A 184 31.45 -1.41 15.26
C TYR A 184 31.08 -2.18 13.99
N LEU A 185 30.61 -3.40 14.13
CA LEU A 185 30.14 -4.25 13.05
C LEU A 185 28.70 -4.67 13.38
N SER A 186 27.79 -4.56 12.42
CA SER A 186 26.43 -5.05 12.61
C SER A 186 25.89 -5.72 11.36
N GLY A 187 25.06 -6.72 11.59
CA GLY A 187 24.25 -7.35 10.55
C GLY A 187 22.79 -7.37 10.98
N SER A 188 21.89 -6.97 10.09
CA SER A 188 20.46 -7.05 10.37
C SER A 188 19.70 -7.76 9.26
N PHE A 189 18.64 -8.41 9.66
CA PHE A 189 17.62 -9.00 8.82
C PHE A 189 16.29 -8.37 9.15
N ILE A 190 15.60 -7.87 8.13
CA ILE A 190 14.23 -7.37 8.20
C ILE A 190 13.44 -8.23 7.22
N GLY A 191 12.38 -8.87 7.68
CA GLY A 191 11.55 -9.70 6.82
C GLY A 191 10.10 -9.70 7.25
N GLY A 192 9.22 -9.92 6.29
CA GLY A 192 7.81 -9.98 6.58
C GLY A 192 6.93 -9.99 5.35
N HIS A 193 5.68 -9.66 5.57
CA HIS A 193 4.68 -9.53 4.52
C HIS A 193 3.66 -8.47 4.90
N SER A 194 3.09 -7.83 3.90
CA SER A 194 2.00 -6.87 4.06
C SER A 194 0.67 -7.57 4.35
N GLU A 195 -0.38 -6.79 4.51
CA GLU A 195 -1.76 -7.25 4.61
C GLU A 195 -2.30 -7.87 3.32
N TYR A 196 -1.64 -7.65 2.19
CA TYR A 196 -2.04 -8.24 0.90
C TYR A 196 -1.40 -9.60 0.68
N VAL A 197 -2.17 -10.56 0.22
CA VAL A 197 -1.68 -11.89 -0.12
C VAL A 197 -0.75 -11.80 -1.33
N GLY A 198 0.43 -12.42 -1.22
CA GLY A 198 1.44 -12.37 -2.27
C GLY A 198 2.64 -11.50 -1.93
N ASP A 199 2.45 -10.40 -1.22
CA ASP A 199 3.54 -9.47 -0.90
C ASP A 199 4.47 -10.06 0.17
N LYS A 200 5.77 -10.00 -0.11
CA LYS A 200 6.82 -10.38 0.84
C LYS A 200 7.99 -9.42 0.68
N ASN A 201 8.62 -9.08 1.77
CA ASN A 201 9.85 -8.31 1.75
C ASN A 201 10.92 -8.98 2.61
N ARG A 202 12.16 -8.87 2.16
CA ARG A 202 13.35 -9.30 2.90
C ARG A 202 14.47 -8.31 2.62
N SER A 203 15.05 -7.81 3.67
CA SER A 203 16.19 -6.90 3.61
C SER A 203 17.30 -7.42 4.52
N TYR A 204 18.52 -7.45 4.00
CA TYR A 204 19.72 -7.81 4.73
C TYR A 204 20.64 -6.59 4.71
N ASN A 205 21.04 -6.12 5.87
CA ASN A 205 21.92 -4.99 5.99
C ASN A 205 23.19 -5.40 6.72
N ILE A 206 24.33 -5.00 6.21
CA ILE A 206 25.63 -5.18 6.83
C ILE A 206 26.28 -3.80 6.95
N ASN A 207 26.72 -3.47 8.15
CA ASN A 207 27.39 -2.22 8.40
C ASN A 207 28.70 -2.48 9.14
N SER A 208 29.76 -1.82 8.70
CA SER A 208 31.07 -1.88 9.32
C SER A 208 31.59 -0.46 9.49
N ARG A 209 31.95 -0.11 10.70
CA ARG A 209 32.57 1.16 11.04
C ARG A 209 33.84 0.91 11.79
N MET A 210 34.93 1.49 11.31
CA MET A 210 36.25 1.36 11.91
C MET A 210 36.91 2.71 12.02
N SER A 211 37.61 2.93 13.10
CA SER A 211 38.45 4.11 13.31
C SER A 211 39.82 3.63 13.76
N TYR A 212 40.85 3.97 13.03
CA TYR A 212 42.24 3.58 13.31
C TYR A 212 43.15 4.81 13.45
N LYS A 213 43.72 5.01 14.62
CA LYS A 213 44.67 6.07 14.92
C LYS A 213 46.05 5.66 14.43
N LEU A 214 46.39 6.10 13.22
CA LEU A 214 47.66 5.80 12.57
C LEU A 214 48.86 6.51 13.27
N LEU A 215 48.67 7.78 13.58
CA LEU A 215 49.62 8.64 14.30
C LEU A 215 48.87 9.39 15.38
N HIS A 216 49.59 10.13 16.24
CA HIS A 216 48.98 10.96 17.29
C HIS A 216 47.99 12.02 16.73
N ASN A 217 48.24 12.46 15.50
CA ASN A 217 47.47 13.50 14.80
C ASN A 217 46.78 12.99 13.53
N LEU A 218 46.84 11.69 13.23
CA LEU A 218 46.25 11.12 12.03
C LEU A 218 45.36 9.92 12.40
N THR A 219 44.09 10.04 12.06
CA THR A 219 43.09 8.98 12.26
C THR A 219 42.43 8.63 10.94
N LEU A 220 42.49 7.37 10.55
CA LEU A 220 41.75 6.82 9.43
C LEU A 220 40.36 6.34 9.92
N ARG A 221 39.30 6.78 9.24
CA ARG A 221 37.93 6.26 9.46
C ARG A 221 37.44 5.58 8.20
N SER A 222 36.75 4.46 8.36
CA SER A 222 36.13 3.71 7.29
C SER A 222 34.72 3.33 7.72
N ASP A 223 33.74 3.74 6.92
CA ASP A 223 32.33 3.41 7.08
C ASP A 223 31.88 2.69 5.80
N LEU A 224 31.43 1.44 5.95
CA LEU A 224 30.93 0.61 4.88
C LEU A 224 29.50 0.17 5.24
N SER A 225 28.60 0.31 4.28
CA SER A 225 27.22 -0.14 4.39
C SER A 225 26.86 -0.89 3.11
N ALA A 226 26.18 -2.03 3.28
CA ALA A 226 25.62 -2.81 2.18
C ALA A 226 24.21 -3.24 2.54
N THR A 227 23.27 -3.04 1.62
CA THR A 227 21.87 -3.44 1.74
C THR A 227 21.51 -4.33 0.57
N PHE A 228 20.86 -5.45 0.85
CA PHE A 228 20.35 -6.40 -0.13
C PHE A 228 18.86 -6.57 0.10
N ASP A 229 18.05 -6.01 -0.81
CA ASP A 229 16.60 -6.07 -0.73
C ASP A 229 16.04 -7.06 -1.75
N ASN A 230 15.11 -7.87 -1.30
CA ASN A 230 14.30 -8.73 -2.13
C ASN A 230 12.83 -8.51 -1.79
N ASN A 231 12.15 -7.81 -2.70
CA ASN A 231 10.73 -7.50 -2.58
C ASN A 231 9.96 -8.31 -3.63
N ASP A 232 9.09 -9.15 -3.15
CA ASP A 232 8.18 -9.95 -3.96
C ASP A 232 6.78 -9.35 -3.81
N ASN A 233 6.36 -8.60 -4.82
CA ASN A 233 5.04 -7.99 -4.87
C ASN A 233 4.14 -8.91 -5.68
N GLY A 234 3.24 -9.60 -5.02
CA GLY A 234 2.36 -10.61 -5.63
C GLY A 234 1.47 -10.03 -6.72
N TYR A 235 0.94 -8.81 -6.50
CA TYR A 235 0.13 -8.07 -7.47
C TYR A 235 0.28 -6.56 -7.22
N THR A 236 0.74 -5.84 -8.21
CA THR A 236 1.19 -4.44 -8.07
C THR A 236 0.09 -3.44 -7.69
N ASN A 237 -1.18 -3.73 -8.02
CA ASN A 237 -2.31 -2.82 -7.79
C ASN A 237 -3.40 -3.40 -6.90
N LEU A 238 -3.14 -4.50 -6.18
CA LEU A 238 -4.18 -5.19 -5.42
C LEU A 238 -4.89 -4.28 -4.41
N SER A 239 -4.17 -3.37 -3.76
CA SER A 239 -4.76 -2.41 -2.83
C SER A 239 -5.80 -1.51 -3.52
N SER A 240 -5.47 -0.95 -4.67
CA SER A 240 -6.39 -0.12 -5.46
C SER A 240 -7.58 -0.92 -5.94
N ASP A 241 -7.35 -2.10 -6.48
CA ASP A 241 -8.39 -2.94 -7.08
C ASP A 241 -9.40 -3.42 -6.06
N ILE A 242 -8.96 -3.86 -4.88
CA ILE A 242 -9.84 -4.26 -3.79
C ILE A 242 -10.78 -3.12 -3.37
N TYR A 243 -10.27 -1.89 -3.29
CA TYR A 243 -11.10 -0.74 -2.89
C TYR A 243 -12.03 -0.25 -4.00
N ASN A 244 -11.71 -0.52 -5.26
CA ASN A 244 -12.49 -0.07 -6.42
C ASN A 244 -13.51 -1.12 -6.89
N MET A 245 -13.41 -2.38 -6.46
CA MET A 245 -14.39 -3.41 -6.82
C MET A 245 -15.79 -3.08 -6.31
N PHE A 246 -16.80 -3.27 -7.16
CA PHE A 246 -18.18 -3.18 -6.72
C PHE A 246 -18.53 -4.31 -5.75
N PRO A 247 -19.37 -4.04 -4.72
CA PRO A 247 -19.67 -5.05 -3.70
C PRO A 247 -20.32 -6.34 -4.24
N PHE A 248 -20.99 -6.27 -5.38
CA PHE A 248 -21.62 -7.43 -6.07
C PHE A 248 -20.68 -8.17 -7.03
N GLN A 249 -19.45 -7.68 -7.24
CA GLN A 249 -18.41 -8.40 -7.99
C GLN A 249 -17.81 -9.50 -7.12
N MET A 250 -18.23 -10.72 -7.33
CA MET A 250 -17.73 -11.87 -6.59
C MET A 250 -16.43 -12.38 -7.20
N LEU A 251 -15.47 -12.80 -6.35
CA LEU A 251 -14.21 -13.44 -6.78
C LEU A 251 -14.41 -14.91 -7.13
N LEU A 252 -15.30 -15.56 -6.40
CA LEU A 252 -15.58 -16.99 -6.50
C LEU A 252 -17.07 -17.21 -6.64
N ASP A 253 -17.44 -18.19 -7.46
CA ASP A 253 -18.79 -18.68 -7.56
C ASP A 253 -19.21 -19.53 -6.33
N GLU A 254 -20.44 -20.02 -6.34
CA GLU A 254 -20.98 -20.86 -5.25
C GLU A 254 -20.23 -22.20 -5.12
N GLN A 255 -19.55 -22.65 -6.15
CA GLN A 255 -18.74 -23.87 -6.18
C GLN A 255 -17.27 -23.62 -5.79
N GLY A 256 -16.87 -22.36 -5.59
CA GLY A 256 -15.51 -21.96 -5.23
C GLY A 256 -14.58 -21.81 -6.44
N ASN A 257 -15.10 -21.80 -7.67
CA ASN A 257 -14.31 -21.51 -8.86
C ASN A 257 -14.11 -20.01 -9.02
N ARG A 258 -12.98 -19.61 -9.60
CA ARG A 258 -12.69 -18.20 -9.87
C ARG A 258 -13.65 -17.66 -10.94
N ILE A 259 -14.18 -16.47 -10.68
CA ILE A 259 -14.97 -15.71 -11.65
C ILE A 259 -14.01 -14.76 -12.37
N ALA A 260 -14.06 -14.75 -13.72
CA ALA A 260 -13.28 -13.80 -14.49
C ALA A 260 -13.79 -12.36 -14.28
N ASP A 261 -12.88 -11.42 -14.15
CA ASP A 261 -13.21 -9.99 -14.08
C ASP A 261 -13.35 -9.43 -15.49
N TYR A 262 -14.60 -9.22 -15.91
CA TYR A 262 -14.94 -8.65 -17.21
C TYR A 262 -15.04 -7.11 -17.18
N THR A 263 -14.78 -6.46 -16.04
CA THR A 263 -14.92 -5.00 -15.93
C THR A 263 -13.81 -4.25 -16.67
N GLN A 264 -12.68 -4.90 -16.91
CA GLN A 264 -11.50 -4.33 -17.60
C GLN A 264 -11.41 -4.78 -19.07
N PHE A 265 -12.10 -5.85 -19.46
CA PHE A 265 -12.04 -6.43 -20.80
C PHE A 265 -13.44 -6.80 -21.27
N SER A 266 -13.71 -6.65 -22.55
CA SER A 266 -14.94 -7.21 -23.11
C SER A 266 -14.98 -8.73 -22.92
N ARG A 267 -16.16 -9.33 -22.76
CA ARG A 267 -16.29 -10.80 -22.70
C ARG A 267 -15.62 -11.49 -23.90
N MET A 268 -15.61 -10.85 -25.07
CA MET A 268 -14.96 -11.35 -26.27
C MET A 268 -13.45 -11.46 -26.16
N ASP A 269 -12.82 -10.63 -25.33
CA ASP A 269 -11.37 -10.61 -25.15
C ASP A 269 -10.92 -11.47 -23.97
N ALA A 270 -11.79 -11.73 -23.00
CA ALA A 270 -11.50 -12.55 -21.83
C ALA A 270 -11.49 -14.06 -22.13
N ASP A 271 -12.16 -14.49 -23.21
CA ASP A 271 -12.23 -15.90 -23.65
C ASP A 271 -11.10 -16.29 -24.61
N LYS A 272 -10.15 -15.38 -24.90
CA LYS A 272 -8.94 -15.63 -25.71
C LYS A 272 -7.70 -15.79 -24.83
#